data_aa1e3854e8011d7731d661b84c7f458f
#
_entry.id   aa1e3854e8011d7731d661b84c7f458f
#
_cell.length_a   1.000
_cell.length_b   1.000
_cell.length_c   1.000
_cell.angle_alpha   90.00
_cell.angle_beta   90.00
_cell.angle_gamma   90.00
#
_symmetry.space_group_name_H-M   'P 1'
#
loop_
_entity.id
_entity.type
_entity.pdbx_description
1 polymer ?
#
loop_
_entity_poly.entity_id
_entity_poly.type
_entity_poly.pdbx_seq_one_letter_code
_entity_poly.pdbx_strand_id
1 'polypeptide(L)'
;MSLSSLILSNSNSQGRLGLLSEGFNLHQLFFTNSLMVVAINRMEGLALLEHIETHPESSHTDNAIACGYVREDGKVAYTDYYEAILEAKQTHQGYTLNHNDADDDCEFQAWYESLNEETTELWDAVYERVPEECDIWDVQQCKDFISHLDDLGINSASNFEDAFLTYDSGYDVEARFAEDYYSGCGYIDSDHPLYFAIDWDIVWRHNLEYDINTFEFNGETWFFNNTY
;
A
#
# COMPACT_ATOMS: atom_id res chain seq x y z
N MET A 1 -24.28 12.43 -23.18
CA MET A 1 -25.38 11.99 -22.28
C MET A 1 -24.89 12.18 -20.88
N SER A 2 -25.62 12.90 -20.04
CA SER A 2 -25.23 13.21 -18.66
C SER A 2 -25.25 11.93 -17.83
N LEU A 3 -24.23 11.73 -16.97
CA LEU A 3 -24.13 10.61 -16.01
C LEU A 3 -25.39 10.41 -15.14
N SER A 4 -26.19 11.43 -14.98
CA SER A 4 -27.46 11.40 -14.27
C SER A 4 -28.52 10.46 -14.89
N SER A 5 -28.37 10.10 -16.17
CA SER A 5 -29.32 9.23 -16.86
C SER A 5 -28.98 7.75 -16.79
N LEU A 6 -27.74 7.39 -16.43
CA LEU A 6 -27.31 6.00 -16.32
C LEU A 6 -27.63 5.37 -14.95
N ILE A 7 -27.74 6.19 -13.91
CA ILE A 7 -27.98 5.74 -12.53
C ILE A 7 -29.46 5.38 -12.29
N LEU A 8 -30.36 5.85 -13.13
CA LEU A 8 -31.83 5.71 -12.92
C LEU A 8 -32.44 4.45 -13.55
N SER A 9 -31.68 3.67 -14.31
CA SER A 9 -32.26 2.53 -15.05
C SER A 9 -32.17 1.17 -14.33
N ASN A 10 -31.62 1.10 -13.11
CA ASN A 10 -31.48 -0.17 -12.39
C ASN A 10 -31.91 -0.09 -10.92
N SER A 11 -33.02 0.57 -10.61
CA SER A 11 -33.55 0.65 -9.26
C SER A 11 -34.62 -0.42 -9.03
N ASN A 12 -34.23 -1.57 -8.52
CA ASN A 12 -35.12 -2.47 -7.79
C ASN A 12 -34.44 -2.97 -6.48
N SER A 13 -34.06 -2.05 -5.63
CA SER A 13 -33.90 -2.26 -4.20
C SER A 13 -33.91 -0.92 -3.49
N GLN A 14 -34.76 -0.81 -2.49
CA GLN A 14 -35.03 0.40 -1.71
C GLN A 14 -33.77 0.93 -1.04
N GLY A 15 -33.20 1.98 -1.57
CA GLY A 15 -32.15 2.78 -0.96
C GLY A 15 -32.16 4.15 -1.58
N ARG A 16 -32.54 5.17 -0.82
CA ARG A 16 -32.49 6.56 -1.24
C ARG A 16 -31.08 6.94 -1.67
N LEU A 17 -30.85 7.04 -2.97
CA LEU A 17 -29.70 7.74 -3.51
C LEU A 17 -29.97 9.25 -3.41
N GLY A 18 -29.34 9.87 -2.41
CA GLY A 18 -29.25 11.33 -2.36
C GLY A 18 -28.41 11.82 -3.53
N LEU A 19 -28.79 12.94 -4.11
CA LEU A 19 -27.99 13.67 -5.09
C LEU A 19 -26.64 13.98 -4.44
N LEU A 20 -25.59 13.31 -4.90
CA LEU A 20 -24.22 13.56 -4.49
C LEU A 20 -23.67 14.66 -5.39
N SER A 21 -23.79 15.87 -4.93
CA SER A 21 -22.89 16.95 -5.30
C SER A 21 -21.76 16.92 -4.28
N GLU A 22 -20.54 16.74 -4.77
CA GLU A 22 -19.29 16.87 -4.02
C GLU A 22 -18.94 15.68 -3.08
N GLY A 23 -17.88 14.95 -3.41
CA GLY A 23 -17.22 14.00 -2.53
C GLY A 23 -17.79 12.57 -2.56
N PHE A 24 -17.57 11.84 -3.63
CA PHE A 24 -17.83 10.40 -3.69
C PHE A 24 -16.70 9.63 -3.04
N ASN A 25 -16.94 9.05 -1.89
CA ASN A 25 -16.01 8.10 -1.26
C ASN A 25 -16.33 6.68 -1.78
N LEU A 26 -15.46 6.14 -2.61
CA LEU A 26 -15.56 4.78 -3.17
C LEU A 26 -15.60 3.68 -2.10
N HIS A 27 -15.04 3.93 -0.92
CA HIS A 27 -15.04 3.00 0.19
C HIS A 27 -16.46 2.56 0.62
N GLN A 28 -17.50 3.35 0.32
CA GLN A 28 -18.89 2.98 0.61
C GLN A 28 -19.55 2.11 -0.48
N LEU A 29 -18.96 2.01 -1.67
CA LEU A 29 -19.50 1.22 -2.78
C LEU A 29 -19.04 -0.24 -2.81
N PHE A 30 -17.92 -0.58 -2.17
CA PHE A 30 -17.38 -1.93 -2.13
C PHE A 30 -18.12 -2.90 -1.19
N PHE A 31 -19.04 -2.43 -0.36
CA PHE A 31 -19.79 -3.27 0.60
C PHE A 31 -21.08 -3.87 0.07
N THR A 32 -21.46 -3.62 -1.17
CA THR A 32 -22.62 -4.30 -1.77
C THR A 32 -22.15 -5.27 -2.83
N ASN A 33 -22.46 -6.56 -2.66
CA ASN A 33 -22.11 -7.70 -3.49
C ASN A 33 -22.61 -7.62 -4.96
N SER A 34 -22.33 -6.55 -5.66
CA SER A 34 -22.57 -6.40 -7.09
C SER A 34 -21.44 -5.58 -7.68
N LEU A 35 -20.66 -6.23 -8.53
CA LEU A 35 -19.68 -5.60 -9.40
C LEU A 35 -20.37 -4.54 -10.27
N MET A 36 -20.52 -3.34 -9.74
CA MET A 36 -20.85 -2.16 -10.54
C MET A 36 -19.53 -1.46 -10.83
N VAL A 37 -18.94 -1.75 -11.97
CA VAL A 37 -17.87 -0.92 -12.53
C VAL A 37 -18.50 0.41 -12.89
N VAL A 38 -18.48 1.35 -11.97
CA VAL A 38 -18.77 2.76 -12.29
C VAL A 38 -17.52 3.27 -12.98
N ALA A 39 -17.61 3.55 -14.27
CA ALA A 39 -16.58 4.32 -14.95
C ALA A 39 -16.61 5.72 -14.32
N ILE A 40 -15.78 5.92 -13.31
CA ILE A 40 -15.54 7.25 -12.76
C ILE A 40 -14.68 7.96 -13.78
N ASN A 41 -15.14 9.12 -14.27
CA ASN A 41 -14.29 9.97 -15.08
C ASN A 41 -13.11 10.39 -14.21
N ARG A 42 -11.90 10.13 -14.69
CA ARG A 42 -10.68 10.58 -14.04
C ARG A 42 -10.74 12.09 -13.83
N MET A 43 -10.33 12.54 -12.66
CA MET A 43 -10.10 13.95 -12.42
C MET A 43 -8.75 14.31 -13.05
N GLU A 44 -8.70 15.43 -13.74
CA GLU A 44 -7.51 15.92 -14.43
C GLU A 44 -7.33 17.42 -14.17
N GLY A 45 -6.12 17.92 -14.39
CA GLY A 45 -5.80 19.33 -14.30
C GLY A 45 -6.10 19.93 -12.91
N LEU A 46 -6.68 21.14 -12.90
CA LEU A 46 -6.92 21.88 -11.68
C LEU A 46 -7.85 21.14 -10.69
N ALA A 47 -8.84 20.40 -11.19
CA ALA A 47 -9.77 19.65 -10.33
C ALA A 47 -9.06 18.55 -9.52
N LEU A 48 -8.06 17.90 -10.11
CA LEU A 48 -7.23 16.93 -9.42
C LEU A 48 -6.38 17.57 -8.32
N LEU A 49 -5.73 18.70 -8.63
CA LEU A 49 -4.93 19.45 -7.66
C LEU A 49 -5.79 19.98 -6.50
N GLU A 50 -6.97 20.55 -6.80
CA GLU A 50 -7.90 21.01 -5.77
C GLU A 50 -8.40 19.87 -4.87
N HIS A 51 -8.62 18.67 -5.43
CA HIS A 51 -9.01 17.51 -4.65
C HIS A 51 -7.93 17.12 -3.65
N ILE A 52 -6.68 16.98 -4.09
CA ILE A 52 -5.54 16.64 -3.24
C ILE A 52 -5.35 17.69 -2.14
N GLU A 53 -5.40 18.98 -2.48
CA GLU A 53 -5.24 20.07 -1.51
C GLU A 53 -6.35 20.09 -0.43
N THR A 54 -7.56 19.70 -0.78
CA THR A 54 -8.69 19.68 0.15
C THR A 54 -8.76 18.45 1.03
N HIS A 55 -7.93 17.42 0.75
CA HIS A 55 -7.88 16.15 1.50
C HIS A 55 -6.44 15.81 1.93
N PRO A 56 -5.79 16.68 2.70
CA PRO A 56 -4.38 16.51 3.06
C PRO A 56 -4.09 15.30 3.96
N GLU A 57 -5.10 14.76 4.65
CA GLU A 57 -5.00 13.55 5.47
C GLU A 57 -5.27 12.25 4.72
N SER A 58 -5.62 12.33 3.44
CA SER A 58 -5.88 11.12 2.64
C SER A 58 -4.57 10.58 2.09
N SER A 59 -4.39 9.26 2.15
CA SER A 59 -3.26 8.60 1.49
C SER A 59 -3.29 8.82 -0.03
N HIS A 60 -2.14 8.67 -0.70
CA HIS A 60 -2.07 8.72 -2.16
C HIS A 60 -2.99 7.69 -2.81
N THR A 61 -3.10 6.50 -2.21
CA THR A 61 -4.03 5.45 -2.64
C THR A 61 -5.48 5.91 -2.61
N ASP A 62 -5.91 6.51 -1.50
CA ASP A 62 -7.28 7.00 -1.36
C ASP A 62 -7.57 8.13 -2.33
N ASN A 63 -6.62 9.06 -2.53
CA ASN A 63 -6.73 10.15 -3.48
C ASN A 63 -6.78 9.62 -4.91
N ALA A 64 -5.91 8.68 -5.29
CA ALA A 64 -5.91 8.06 -6.60
C ALA A 64 -7.25 7.35 -6.89
N ILE A 65 -7.77 6.59 -5.93
CA ILE A 65 -9.09 5.93 -6.04
C ILE A 65 -10.21 6.97 -6.17
N ALA A 66 -10.23 7.98 -5.31
CA ALA A 66 -11.26 9.02 -5.31
C ALA A 66 -11.25 9.83 -6.62
N CYS A 67 -10.07 10.04 -7.21
CA CYS A 67 -9.89 10.74 -8.48
C CYS A 67 -10.09 9.84 -9.72
N GLY A 68 -10.41 8.56 -9.54
CA GLY A 68 -10.76 7.65 -10.62
C GLY A 68 -9.59 6.95 -11.30
N TYR A 69 -8.41 6.92 -10.67
CA TYR A 69 -7.22 6.24 -11.18
C TYR A 69 -7.20 4.77 -10.74
N VAL A 70 -8.18 4.00 -11.22
CA VAL A 70 -8.32 2.58 -10.94
C VAL A 70 -8.39 1.81 -12.27
N ARG A 71 -7.61 0.74 -12.37
CA ARG A 71 -7.59 -0.16 -13.53
C ARG A 71 -8.85 -1.03 -13.59
N GLU A 72 -9.07 -1.70 -14.72
CA GLU A 72 -10.20 -2.63 -14.90
C GLU A 72 -10.18 -3.82 -13.93
N ASP A 73 -8.98 -4.21 -13.45
CA ASP A 73 -8.78 -5.26 -12.43
C ASP A 73 -9.05 -4.80 -10.99
N GLY A 74 -9.35 -3.51 -10.80
CA GLY A 74 -9.63 -2.89 -9.50
C GLY A 74 -8.38 -2.36 -8.79
N LYS A 75 -7.19 -2.53 -9.36
CA LYS A 75 -5.95 -1.97 -8.81
C LYS A 75 -5.79 -0.50 -9.14
N VAL A 76 -5.07 0.23 -8.29
CA VAL A 76 -4.76 1.64 -8.53
C VAL A 76 -3.78 1.78 -9.69
N ALA A 77 -4.04 2.76 -10.56
CA ALA A 77 -3.17 3.12 -11.68
C ALA A 77 -2.24 4.26 -11.25
N TYR A 78 -1.25 3.95 -10.41
CA TYR A 78 -0.35 4.97 -9.85
C TYR A 78 0.39 5.78 -10.90
N THR A 79 0.94 5.14 -11.92
CA THR A 79 1.64 5.84 -13.02
C THR A 79 0.74 6.91 -13.66
N ASP A 80 -0.48 6.53 -14.03
CA ASP A 80 -1.44 7.46 -14.65
C ASP A 80 -1.84 8.60 -13.68
N TYR A 81 -1.93 8.29 -12.38
CA TYR A 81 -2.28 9.26 -11.34
C TYR A 81 -1.18 10.31 -11.16
N TYR A 82 0.06 9.87 -11.03
CA TYR A 82 1.19 10.79 -10.87
C TYR A 82 1.50 11.57 -12.14
N GLU A 83 1.39 10.96 -13.32
CA GLU A 83 1.51 11.68 -14.60
C GLU A 83 0.48 12.82 -14.70
N ALA A 84 -0.77 12.56 -14.31
CA ALA A 84 -1.81 13.57 -14.33
C ALA A 84 -1.56 14.71 -13.33
N ILE A 85 -1.00 14.41 -12.15
CA ILE A 85 -0.58 15.45 -11.19
C ILE A 85 0.54 16.31 -11.79
N LEU A 86 1.54 15.69 -12.40
CA LEU A 86 2.67 16.39 -13.01
C LEU A 86 2.20 17.29 -14.16
N GLU A 87 1.35 16.78 -15.05
CA GLU A 87 0.76 17.55 -16.14
C GLU A 87 -0.06 18.74 -15.62
N ALA A 88 -0.88 18.49 -14.58
CA ALA A 88 -1.69 19.53 -13.95
C ALA A 88 -0.81 20.62 -13.34
N LYS A 89 0.27 20.29 -12.61
CA LYS A 89 1.24 21.24 -12.05
C LYS A 89 1.94 22.05 -13.15
N GLN A 90 2.33 21.42 -14.25
CA GLN A 90 2.97 22.11 -15.39
C GLN A 90 2.02 23.07 -16.11
N THR A 91 0.76 22.68 -16.27
CA THR A 91 -0.24 23.45 -17.01
C THR A 91 -0.73 24.66 -16.20
N HIS A 92 -0.82 24.49 -14.88
CA HIS A 92 -1.28 25.50 -13.95
C HIS A 92 -0.12 26.15 -13.19
N GLN A 93 0.88 26.69 -13.90
CA GLN A 93 2.04 27.38 -13.34
C GLN A 93 1.59 28.53 -12.41
N GLY A 94 1.82 28.37 -11.11
CA GLY A 94 1.38 29.31 -10.06
C GLY A 94 0.43 28.67 -9.04
N TYR A 95 -0.06 27.48 -9.30
CA TYR A 95 -0.72 26.66 -8.29
C TYR A 95 0.36 26.04 -7.40
N THR A 96 0.58 26.60 -6.25
CA THR A 96 1.45 26.01 -5.23
C THR A 96 0.56 25.25 -4.28
N LEU A 97 0.58 23.91 -4.36
CA LEU A 97 0.13 23.08 -3.25
C LEU A 97 0.86 23.58 -2.00
N ASN A 98 0.12 23.97 -0.96
CA ASN A 98 0.69 24.42 0.30
C ASN A 98 1.34 23.30 1.11
N HIS A 99 1.57 22.12 0.49
CA HIS A 99 2.29 21.01 1.04
C HIS A 99 3.74 20.99 0.56
N ASN A 100 4.67 20.76 1.49
CA ASN A 100 6.08 20.50 1.19
C ASN A 100 6.28 19.20 0.35
N ASP A 101 5.19 18.48 0.09
CA ASP A 101 5.16 17.14 -0.55
C ASP A 101 5.34 17.21 -2.08
N ALA A 102 5.25 18.39 -2.70
CA ALA A 102 5.30 18.53 -4.17
C ALA A 102 6.67 18.19 -4.77
N ASP A 103 7.75 18.36 -4.01
CA ASP A 103 9.13 18.03 -4.46
C ASP A 103 9.37 16.52 -4.30
N ASP A 104 8.83 15.92 -3.23
CA ASP A 104 8.97 14.48 -2.94
C ASP A 104 8.20 13.63 -3.96
N ASP A 105 6.98 14.04 -4.34
CA ASP A 105 6.18 13.36 -5.38
C ASP A 105 6.89 13.34 -6.74
N CYS A 106 7.54 14.43 -7.14
CA CYS A 106 8.29 14.50 -8.39
C CYS A 106 9.54 13.60 -8.35
N GLU A 107 10.19 13.49 -7.18
CA GLU A 107 11.37 12.66 -7.00
C GLU A 107 10.99 11.18 -7.02
N PHE A 108 9.90 10.80 -6.35
CA PHE A 108 9.37 9.44 -6.37
C PHE A 108 9.00 9.02 -7.79
N GLN A 109 8.25 9.85 -8.52
CA GLN A 109 7.86 9.57 -9.89
C GLN A 109 9.09 9.34 -10.79
N ALA A 110 10.07 10.23 -10.72
CA ALA A 110 11.30 10.11 -11.51
C ALA A 110 12.09 8.83 -11.18
N TRP A 111 12.12 8.45 -9.91
CA TRP A 111 12.73 7.20 -9.48
C TRP A 111 11.95 6.00 -10.01
N TYR A 112 10.63 5.96 -9.81
CA TYR A 112 9.77 4.85 -10.22
C TYR A 112 9.84 4.61 -11.74
N GLU A 113 9.80 5.67 -12.56
CA GLU A 113 9.99 5.59 -14.01
C GLU A 113 11.39 5.12 -14.44
N SER A 114 12.39 5.31 -13.58
CA SER A 114 13.75 4.85 -13.84
C SER A 114 13.96 3.36 -13.57
N LEU A 115 13.01 2.70 -12.90
CA LEU A 115 13.08 1.28 -12.59
C LEU A 115 12.95 0.44 -13.86
N ASN A 116 13.56 -0.73 -13.84
CA ASN A 116 13.28 -1.75 -14.85
C ASN A 116 11.98 -2.49 -14.48
N GLU A 117 11.41 -3.23 -15.43
CA GLU A 117 10.13 -3.94 -15.30
C GLU A 117 10.10 -4.85 -14.05
N GLU A 118 11.16 -5.63 -13.81
CA GLU A 118 11.26 -6.56 -12.69
C GLU A 118 11.27 -5.85 -11.33
N THR A 119 12.01 -4.74 -11.21
CA THR A 119 12.06 -3.93 -9.99
C THR A 119 10.76 -3.15 -9.78
N THR A 120 10.09 -2.73 -10.87
CA THR A 120 8.77 -2.09 -10.78
C THR A 120 7.74 -3.07 -10.22
N GLU A 121 7.69 -4.30 -10.76
CA GLU A 121 6.79 -5.34 -10.25
C GLU A 121 7.10 -5.69 -8.78
N LEU A 122 8.38 -5.75 -8.41
CA LEU A 122 8.79 -5.95 -7.02
C LEU A 122 8.30 -4.82 -6.11
N TRP A 123 8.49 -3.56 -6.51
CA TRP A 123 8.02 -2.42 -5.75
C TRP A 123 6.50 -2.42 -5.61
N ASP A 124 5.77 -2.71 -6.68
CA ASP A 124 4.31 -2.81 -6.66
C ASP A 124 3.83 -3.89 -5.66
N ALA A 125 4.53 -5.03 -5.59
CA ALA A 125 4.23 -6.08 -4.63
C ALA A 125 4.52 -5.64 -3.17
N VAL A 126 5.61 -4.92 -2.92
CA VAL A 126 5.92 -4.32 -1.62
C VAL A 126 4.81 -3.36 -1.22
N TYR A 127 4.46 -2.44 -2.10
CA TYR A 127 3.44 -1.44 -1.84
C TYR A 127 2.05 -2.07 -1.61
N GLU A 128 1.69 -3.11 -2.36
CA GLU A 128 0.41 -3.84 -2.15
C GLU A 128 0.35 -4.49 -0.76
N ARG A 129 1.51 -4.90 -0.23
CA ARG A 129 1.58 -5.62 1.05
C ARG A 129 1.64 -4.71 2.26
N VAL A 130 2.31 -3.57 2.15
CA VAL A 130 2.60 -2.65 3.26
C VAL A 130 2.40 -1.18 2.84
N PRO A 131 1.21 -0.81 2.35
CA PRO A 131 0.98 0.53 1.81
C PRO A 131 1.15 1.63 2.85
N GLU A 132 0.76 1.39 4.11
CA GLU A 132 0.85 2.37 5.19
C GLU A 132 2.29 2.76 5.49
N GLU A 133 3.22 1.81 5.37
CA GLU A 133 4.65 2.07 5.54
C GLU A 133 5.23 2.79 4.31
N CYS A 134 4.92 2.30 3.11
CA CYS A 134 5.41 2.89 1.88
C CYS A 134 4.96 4.35 1.67
N ASP A 135 3.77 4.71 2.14
CA ASP A 135 3.20 6.07 2.00
C ASP A 135 4.01 7.13 2.78
N ILE A 136 4.77 6.72 3.80
CA ILE A 136 5.57 7.63 4.63
C ILE A 136 7.07 7.63 4.28
N TRP A 137 7.49 6.74 3.36
CA TRP A 137 8.89 6.65 2.97
C TRP A 137 9.26 7.70 1.92
N ASP A 138 10.40 8.33 2.12
CA ASP A 138 11.01 9.13 1.06
C ASP A 138 11.64 8.23 -0.02
N VAL A 139 12.02 8.82 -1.15
CA VAL A 139 12.60 8.09 -2.29
C VAL A 139 13.89 7.35 -1.92
N GLN A 140 14.68 7.90 -1.02
CA GLN A 140 15.91 7.23 -0.59
C GLN A 140 15.59 5.99 0.25
N GLN A 141 14.59 6.08 1.12
CA GLN A 141 14.11 4.95 1.90
C GLN A 141 13.54 3.85 0.99
N CYS A 142 12.78 4.21 -0.06
CA CYS A 142 12.30 3.24 -1.05
C CYS A 142 13.46 2.50 -1.73
N LYS A 143 14.51 3.23 -2.14
CA LYS A 143 15.74 2.65 -2.74
C LYS A 143 16.48 1.74 -1.77
N ASP A 144 16.63 2.19 -0.52
CA ASP A 144 17.33 1.44 0.52
C ASP A 144 16.58 0.16 0.85
N PHE A 145 15.25 0.20 0.91
CA PHE A 145 14.42 -0.99 1.15
C PHE A 145 14.59 -2.02 0.02
N ILE A 146 14.51 -1.60 -1.25
CA ILE A 146 14.76 -2.49 -2.40
C ILE A 146 16.18 -3.07 -2.35
N SER A 147 17.18 -2.27 -1.93
CA SER A 147 18.55 -2.76 -1.76
C SER A 147 18.67 -3.82 -0.67
N HIS A 148 17.95 -3.68 0.45
CA HIS A 148 17.91 -4.71 1.49
C HIS A 148 17.26 -6.00 0.99
N LEU A 149 16.21 -5.90 0.17
CA LEU A 149 15.60 -7.08 -0.46
C LEU A 149 16.59 -7.80 -1.40
N ASP A 150 17.34 -7.03 -2.22
CA ASP A 150 18.37 -7.59 -3.12
C ASP A 150 19.49 -8.29 -2.34
N ASP A 151 19.94 -7.71 -1.22
CA ASP A 151 20.94 -8.33 -0.30
C ASP A 151 20.46 -9.69 0.25
N LEU A 152 19.15 -9.87 0.39
CA LEU A 152 18.55 -11.16 0.77
C LEU A 152 18.30 -12.08 -0.44
N GLY A 153 18.54 -11.61 -1.68
CA GLY A 153 18.24 -12.34 -2.91
C GLY A 153 16.77 -12.24 -3.35
N ILE A 154 15.98 -11.37 -2.72
CA ILE A 154 14.58 -11.11 -3.07
C ILE A 154 14.55 -10.03 -4.15
N ASN A 155 14.56 -10.44 -5.41
CA ASN A 155 14.71 -9.57 -6.56
C ASN A 155 13.52 -9.58 -7.53
N SER A 156 12.42 -10.23 -7.15
CA SER A 156 11.18 -10.26 -7.93
C SER A 156 9.95 -10.23 -7.03
N ALA A 157 8.81 -9.80 -7.60
CA ALA A 157 7.52 -9.79 -6.91
C ALA A 157 7.16 -11.14 -6.31
N SER A 158 7.34 -12.23 -7.08
CA SER A 158 7.04 -13.59 -6.60
C SER A 158 7.92 -13.99 -5.42
N ASN A 159 9.23 -13.67 -5.48
CA ASN A 159 10.14 -13.98 -4.36
C ASN A 159 9.75 -13.20 -3.11
N PHE A 160 9.33 -11.95 -3.27
CA PHE A 160 8.85 -11.14 -2.14
C PHE A 160 7.56 -11.70 -1.54
N GLU A 161 6.57 -12.05 -2.35
CA GLU A 161 5.30 -12.61 -1.90
C GLU A 161 5.49 -13.94 -1.15
N ASP A 162 6.42 -14.78 -1.61
CA ASP A 162 6.72 -16.07 -0.98
C ASP A 162 7.58 -15.92 0.29
N ALA A 163 8.47 -14.92 0.34
CA ALA A 163 9.41 -14.71 1.43
C ALA A 163 8.84 -13.88 2.57
N PHE A 164 8.10 -12.79 2.27
CA PHE A 164 7.67 -11.82 3.28
C PHE A 164 6.70 -12.44 4.29
N LEU A 165 7.03 -12.30 5.57
CA LEU A 165 6.23 -12.82 6.68
C LEU A 165 5.51 -11.70 7.42
N THR A 166 6.27 -10.76 7.99
CA THR A 166 5.74 -9.65 8.77
C THR A 166 6.84 -8.64 9.07
N TYR A 167 6.49 -7.53 9.70
CA TYR A 167 7.40 -6.61 10.38
C TYR A 167 6.84 -6.24 11.75
N ASP A 168 7.71 -5.84 12.67
CA ASP A 168 7.34 -5.40 14.02
C ASP A 168 8.40 -4.45 14.57
N SER A 169 8.02 -3.64 15.56
CA SER A 169 8.89 -2.63 16.19
C SER A 169 8.93 -2.76 17.70
N GLY A 170 9.99 -2.23 18.31
CA GLY A 170 10.15 -2.15 19.75
C GLY A 170 11.12 -3.15 20.33
N TYR A 171 10.86 -3.63 21.55
CA TYR A 171 11.74 -4.56 22.26
C TYR A 171 11.31 -6.00 22.04
N ASP A 172 12.30 -6.90 22.03
CA ASP A 172 12.10 -8.37 21.98
C ASP A 172 11.28 -8.83 20.76
N VAL A 173 11.42 -8.13 19.61
CA VAL A 173 10.65 -8.40 18.39
C VAL A 173 10.82 -9.82 17.88
N GLU A 174 12.03 -10.38 17.95
CA GLU A 174 12.33 -11.74 17.54
C GLU A 174 11.68 -12.79 18.46
N ALA A 175 11.63 -12.52 19.75
CA ALA A 175 10.94 -13.37 20.72
C ALA A 175 9.42 -13.35 20.48
N ARG A 176 8.83 -12.17 20.22
CA ARG A 176 7.42 -12.06 19.88
C ARG A 176 7.10 -12.76 18.56
N PHE A 177 7.94 -12.56 17.56
CA PHE A 177 7.80 -13.26 16.29
C PHE A 177 7.80 -14.79 16.50
N ALA A 178 8.73 -15.31 17.31
CA ALA A 178 8.80 -16.74 17.61
C ALA A 178 7.53 -17.23 18.33
N GLU A 179 7.00 -16.45 19.29
CA GLU A 179 5.74 -16.74 19.98
C GLU A 179 4.57 -16.82 19.00
N ASP A 180 4.40 -15.80 18.18
CA ASP A 180 3.33 -15.71 17.18
C ASP A 180 3.42 -16.81 16.13
N TYR A 181 4.62 -17.10 15.65
CA TYR A 181 4.90 -18.13 14.65
C TYR A 181 4.48 -19.52 15.17
N TYR A 182 4.95 -19.91 16.35
CA TYR A 182 4.64 -21.23 16.91
C TYR A 182 3.17 -21.36 17.34
N SER A 183 2.58 -20.29 17.85
CA SER A 183 1.17 -20.25 18.20
C SER A 183 0.28 -20.29 16.94
N GLY A 184 0.61 -19.50 15.92
CA GLY A 184 -0.11 -19.44 14.66
C GLY A 184 -0.06 -20.74 13.87
N CYS A 185 1.08 -21.47 13.94
CA CYS A 185 1.22 -22.81 13.36
C CYS A 185 0.55 -23.91 14.19
N GLY A 186 0.01 -23.60 15.36
CA GLY A 186 -0.67 -24.55 16.24
C GLY A 186 0.28 -25.54 16.94
N TYR A 187 1.58 -25.23 17.02
CA TYR A 187 2.53 -26.06 17.76
C TYR A 187 2.34 -25.96 19.28
N ILE A 188 1.87 -24.81 19.75
CA ILE A 188 1.54 -24.59 21.15
C ILE A 188 0.30 -23.70 21.25
N ASP A 189 -0.59 -24.05 22.16
CA ASP A 189 -1.76 -23.25 22.48
C ASP A 189 -1.42 -22.27 23.60
N SER A 190 -1.89 -21.04 23.53
CA SER A 190 -1.72 -20.02 24.58
C SER A 190 -2.33 -20.45 25.91
N ASP A 191 -3.32 -21.37 25.88
CA ASP A 191 -3.93 -21.98 27.06
C ASP A 191 -3.11 -23.16 27.64
N HIS A 192 -2.01 -23.55 26.98
CA HIS A 192 -1.17 -24.66 27.45
C HIS A 192 -0.48 -24.29 28.79
N PRO A 193 -0.51 -25.17 29.81
CA PRO A 193 0.04 -24.85 31.13
C PRO A 193 1.52 -24.45 31.18
N LEU A 194 2.29 -24.86 30.16
CA LEU A 194 3.72 -24.53 30.05
C LEU A 194 3.98 -23.30 29.15
N TYR A 195 2.96 -22.69 28.60
CA TYR A 195 3.12 -21.54 27.69
C TYR A 195 3.97 -20.43 28.32
N PHE A 196 3.66 -20.05 29.55
CA PHE A 196 4.37 -19.00 30.30
C PHE A 196 5.79 -19.39 30.77
N ALA A 197 6.18 -20.65 30.57
CA ALA A 197 7.53 -21.13 30.91
C ALA A 197 8.46 -21.19 29.69
N ILE A 198 7.96 -20.84 28.51
CA ILE A 198 8.75 -20.83 27.27
C ILE A 198 9.58 -19.56 27.25
N ASP A 199 10.89 -19.75 27.02
CA ASP A 199 11.80 -18.66 26.72
C ASP A 199 11.85 -18.47 25.20
N TRP A 200 11.08 -17.50 24.70
CA TRP A 200 10.92 -17.25 23.28
C TRP A 200 12.20 -16.73 22.61
N ASP A 201 13.07 -16.05 23.34
CA ASP A 201 14.41 -15.70 22.88
C ASP A 201 15.27 -16.94 22.57
N ILE A 202 15.16 -17.95 23.40
CA ILE A 202 15.86 -19.23 23.16
C ILE A 202 15.25 -19.94 21.95
N VAL A 203 13.92 -19.91 21.84
CA VAL A 203 13.22 -20.52 20.70
C VAL A 203 13.64 -19.84 19.39
N TRP A 204 13.67 -18.52 19.34
CA TRP A 204 14.16 -17.77 18.17
C TRP A 204 15.57 -18.22 17.77
N ARG A 205 16.53 -18.07 18.67
CA ARG A 205 17.96 -18.34 18.41
C ARG A 205 18.28 -19.78 18.02
N HIS A 206 17.50 -20.75 18.46
CA HIS A 206 17.79 -22.15 18.21
C HIS A 206 16.96 -22.77 17.08
N ASN A 207 15.81 -22.20 16.77
CA ASN A 207 14.88 -22.85 15.86
C ASN A 207 14.53 -22.00 14.63
N LEU A 208 14.59 -20.65 14.70
CA LEU A 208 14.11 -19.79 13.64
C LEU A 208 15.19 -18.91 13.00
N GLU A 209 16.19 -18.48 13.76
CA GLU A 209 17.26 -17.58 13.30
C GLU A 209 17.96 -18.05 12.01
N TYR A 210 17.99 -19.36 11.76
CA TYR A 210 18.62 -19.92 10.57
C TYR A 210 17.70 -20.06 9.37
N ASP A 211 16.39 -20.03 9.60
CA ASP A 211 15.35 -20.23 8.57
C ASP A 211 14.66 -18.92 8.21
N ILE A 212 14.85 -17.87 9.01
CA ILE A 212 14.23 -16.56 8.85
C ILE A 212 15.32 -15.50 8.69
N ASN A 213 15.32 -14.80 7.58
CA ASN A 213 16.16 -13.63 7.36
C ASN A 213 15.49 -12.41 7.98
N THR A 214 16.28 -11.52 8.57
CA THR A 214 15.79 -10.24 9.11
C THR A 214 16.68 -9.10 8.72
N PHE A 215 16.09 -7.89 8.61
CA PHE A 215 16.84 -6.64 8.61
C PHE A 215 16.06 -5.57 9.37
N GLU A 216 16.78 -4.58 9.89
CA GLU A 216 16.20 -3.40 10.50
C GLU A 216 16.03 -2.30 9.46
N PHE A 217 14.82 -1.74 9.37
CA PHE A 217 14.52 -0.62 8.49
C PHE A 217 13.52 0.32 9.16
N ASN A 218 13.84 1.61 9.19
CA ASN A 218 13.04 2.67 9.81
C ASN A 218 12.62 2.41 11.28
N GLY A 219 13.43 1.63 12.02
CA GLY A 219 13.14 1.29 13.43
C GLY A 219 12.25 0.07 13.61
N GLU A 220 11.98 -0.63 12.55
CA GLU A 220 11.24 -1.88 12.51
C GLU A 220 12.14 -3.03 12.08
N THR A 221 11.86 -4.22 12.59
CA THR A 221 12.50 -5.46 12.17
C THR A 221 11.59 -6.16 11.19
N TRP A 222 12.08 -6.43 10.00
CA TRP A 222 11.38 -7.10 8.91
C TRP A 222 11.81 -8.56 8.84
N PHE A 223 10.85 -9.47 8.68
CA PHE A 223 11.04 -10.92 8.71
C PHE A 223 10.71 -11.56 7.37
N PHE A 224 11.63 -12.37 6.86
CA PHE A 224 11.50 -13.06 5.58
C PHE A 224 11.91 -14.53 5.73
N ASN A 225 11.12 -15.41 5.14
CA ASN A 225 11.50 -16.82 5.00
C ASN A 225 12.73 -16.91 4.07
N ASN A 226 13.74 -17.68 4.42
CA ASN A 226 14.94 -17.84 3.59
C ASN A 226 14.83 -18.99 2.57
N THR A 227 13.70 -19.70 2.53
CA THR A 227 13.42 -20.84 1.64
C THR A 227 12.24 -20.55 0.71
N TYR A 228 12.36 -19.55 -0.15
CA TYR A 228 11.38 -19.18 -1.15
C TYR A 228 11.84 -19.54 -2.57
#